data_92e8cb4a2dd4b047001cabdb543f6ba9
#
_entry.id   92e8cb4a2dd4b047001cabdb543f6ba9
#
_cell.length_a   1.000
_cell.length_b   1.000
_cell.length_c   1.000
_cell.angle_alpha   90.00
_cell.angle_beta   90.00
_cell.angle_gamma   90.00
#
_symmetry.space_group_name_H-M   'P 1'
#
loop_
_entity.id
_entity.type
_entity.pdbx_description
1 polymer ?
#
loop_
_entity_poly.entity_id
_entity_poly.type
_entity_poly.pdbx_seq_one_letter_code
_entity_poly.pdbx_strand_id
1 'polypeptide(L)'
;MKKLLSSIVLVCLVLLGALPAQAETPAPRPLTEANIKKLEAGGQIVQVTSEGGNRGEVVGVVNAPTAQVWRLLMNYDDYRRWFPDQKESKTVSRQGTNSVLQGVVDLPWPFTNRSFRIRDTNVTSTVGGETHYHNGWTYVPDSGNIVDTTGFFYVSPFKGDPNRSVVRIVIKADFGIPVPDFVLAWGSRRMFPRIIEAIRRASPTPKPTASGSGLPG
;
A
#
# COMPACT_ATOMS: atom_id res chain seq x y z
N MET A 1 -31.81 70.83 1.02
CA MET A 1 -30.55 70.50 1.58
C MET A 1 -30.72 69.19 2.40
N LYS A 2 -30.55 68.03 1.82
CA LYS A 2 -30.59 66.74 2.51
C LYS A 2 -29.42 65.96 2.02
N LYS A 3 -28.47 65.65 2.93
CA LYS A 3 -27.25 64.85 2.71
C LYS A 3 -27.65 63.40 2.62
N LEU A 4 -27.37 62.76 1.48
CA LEU A 4 -27.42 61.32 1.35
C LEU A 4 -26.06 60.77 1.80
N LEU A 5 -26.05 60.05 2.93
CA LEU A 5 -24.93 59.20 3.34
C LEU A 5 -25.12 57.86 2.63
N SER A 6 -24.19 57.56 1.73
CA SER A 6 -24.11 56.25 1.07
C SER A 6 -23.33 55.34 1.97
N SER A 7 -24.02 54.34 2.59
CA SER A 7 -23.37 53.26 3.33
C SER A 7 -22.88 52.19 2.36
N ILE A 8 -21.58 52.14 2.16
CA ILE A 8 -20.94 51.02 1.47
C ILE A 8 -20.84 49.86 2.48
N VAL A 9 -21.73 48.89 2.34
CA VAL A 9 -21.62 47.62 3.05
C VAL A 9 -20.61 46.78 2.31
N LEU A 10 -19.40 46.66 2.87
CA LEU A 10 -18.35 45.77 2.40
C LEU A 10 -18.72 44.32 2.78
N VAL A 11 -19.29 43.57 1.83
CA VAL A 11 -19.56 42.15 2.00
C VAL A 11 -18.24 41.41 1.81
N CYS A 12 -17.55 41.11 2.91
CA CYS A 12 -16.46 40.14 2.92
C CYS A 12 -17.04 38.73 2.72
N LEU A 13 -17.07 38.29 1.47
CA LEU A 13 -17.38 36.90 1.14
C LEU A 13 -16.17 36.04 1.54
N VAL A 14 -16.22 35.48 2.77
CA VAL A 14 -15.25 34.48 3.21
C VAL A 14 -15.55 33.19 2.42
N LEU A 15 -14.82 32.99 1.35
CA LEU A 15 -14.73 31.69 0.67
C LEU A 15 -14.02 30.72 1.60
N LEU A 16 -14.76 30.10 2.51
CA LEU A 16 -14.33 28.87 3.16
C LEU A 16 -14.27 27.81 2.06
N GLY A 17 -13.10 27.70 1.42
CA GLY A 17 -12.78 26.54 0.61
C GLY A 17 -12.88 25.32 1.49
N ALA A 18 -13.90 24.48 1.30
CA ALA A 18 -13.96 23.16 1.89
C ALA A 18 -12.70 22.43 1.47
N LEU A 19 -11.75 22.24 2.40
CA LEU A 19 -10.63 21.31 2.23
C LEU A 19 -11.27 19.97 1.88
N PRO A 20 -10.82 19.29 0.82
CA PRO A 20 -11.30 17.95 0.55
C PRO A 20 -11.05 17.13 1.81
N ALA A 21 -12.09 16.52 2.37
CA ALA A 21 -11.99 15.60 3.47
C ALA A 21 -10.99 14.53 3.05
N GLN A 22 -9.80 14.57 3.60
CA GLN A 22 -8.85 13.47 3.47
C GLN A 22 -9.55 12.28 4.11
N ALA A 23 -9.87 11.27 3.30
CA ALA A 23 -10.38 10.02 3.81
C ALA A 23 -9.40 9.57 4.89
N GLU A 24 -9.85 9.54 6.14
CA GLU A 24 -9.07 8.98 7.24
C GLU A 24 -8.70 7.57 6.82
N THR A 25 -7.42 7.37 6.61
CA THR A 25 -6.91 6.04 6.31
C THR A 25 -7.08 5.21 7.57
N PRO A 26 -7.95 4.18 7.57
CA PRO A 26 -8.19 3.41 8.78
C PRO A 26 -6.87 2.81 9.26
N ALA A 27 -6.53 3.07 10.52
CA ALA A 27 -5.36 2.47 11.15
C ALA A 27 -5.45 0.93 11.00
N PRO A 28 -4.37 0.26 10.62
CA PRO A 28 -4.41 -1.18 10.45
C PRO A 28 -4.75 -1.84 11.79
N ARG A 29 -5.58 -2.89 11.75
CA ARG A 29 -5.98 -3.64 12.93
C ARG A 29 -4.75 -4.11 13.72
N PRO A 30 -4.75 -4.00 15.06
CA PRO A 30 -3.66 -4.49 15.89
C PRO A 30 -3.40 -5.98 15.65
N LEU A 31 -2.14 -6.38 15.73
CA LEU A 31 -1.74 -7.77 15.67
C LEU A 31 -2.01 -8.44 17.02
N THR A 32 -2.61 -9.62 17.03
CA THR A 32 -2.75 -10.43 18.23
C THR A 32 -1.39 -11.03 18.64
N GLU A 33 -1.25 -11.46 19.88
CA GLU A 33 -0.02 -12.14 20.34
C GLU A 33 0.30 -13.39 19.49
N ALA A 34 -0.71 -14.18 19.12
CA ALA A 34 -0.54 -15.34 18.26
C ALA A 34 0.01 -14.95 16.88
N ASN A 35 -0.49 -13.82 16.33
CA ASN A 35 0.00 -13.28 15.06
C ASN A 35 1.45 -12.81 15.18
N ILE A 36 1.79 -12.13 16.28
CA ILE A 36 3.16 -11.66 16.54
C ILE A 36 4.12 -12.85 16.61
N LYS A 37 3.80 -13.89 17.39
CA LYS A 37 4.60 -15.13 17.47
C LYS A 37 4.80 -15.79 16.11
N LYS A 38 3.73 -15.88 15.30
CA LYS A 38 3.82 -16.44 13.94
C LYS A 38 4.76 -15.62 13.05
N LEU A 39 4.68 -14.29 13.11
CA LEU A 39 5.53 -13.39 12.34
C LEU A 39 6.99 -13.44 12.80
N GLU A 40 7.25 -13.55 14.09
CA GLU A 40 8.60 -13.74 14.67
C GLU A 40 9.25 -15.02 14.16
N ALA A 41 8.48 -16.09 14.01
CA ALA A 41 8.94 -17.35 13.43
C ALA A 41 9.11 -17.31 11.89
N GLY A 42 9.02 -16.13 11.28
CA GLY A 42 9.14 -15.96 9.82
C GLY A 42 7.88 -16.31 9.03
N GLY A 43 6.78 -16.64 9.70
CA GLY A 43 5.50 -16.92 9.07
C GLY A 43 4.82 -15.68 8.49
N GLN A 44 3.66 -15.89 7.92
CA GLN A 44 2.82 -14.84 7.33
C GLN A 44 1.37 -15.04 7.78
N ILE A 45 0.61 -13.95 7.84
CA ILE A 45 -0.83 -13.98 8.10
C ILE A 45 -1.51 -13.68 6.77
N VAL A 46 -2.34 -14.60 6.29
CA VAL A 46 -3.09 -14.43 5.04
C VAL A 46 -4.56 -14.62 5.32
N GLN A 47 -5.36 -13.69 4.84
CA GLN A 47 -6.83 -13.75 4.90
C GLN A 47 -7.38 -13.41 3.51
N VAL A 48 -8.28 -14.23 3.01
CA VAL A 48 -8.98 -13.97 1.74
C VAL A 48 -10.47 -14.23 1.96
N THR A 49 -11.31 -13.32 1.50
CA THR A 49 -12.77 -13.41 1.61
C THR A 49 -13.41 -12.91 0.33
N SER A 50 -14.55 -13.49 -0.01
CA SER A 50 -15.47 -13.02 -1.06
C SER A 50 -16.57 -12.11 -0.52
N GLU A 51 -16.75 -12.02 0.80
CA GLU A 51 -17.76 -11.14 1.40
C GLU A 51 -17.45 -9.66 1.12
N GLY A 52 -18.40 -8.95 0.56
CA GLY A 52 -18.25 -7.53 0.18
C GLY A 52 -17.29 -7.29 -0.98
N GLY A 53 -17.04 -8.30 -1.84
CA GLY A 53 -16.10 -8.32 -2.94
C GLY A 53 -14.79 -9.04 -2.60
N ASN A 54 -14.09 -9.52 -3.63
CA ASN A 54 -12.87 -10.31 -3.47
C ASN A 54 -11.77 -9.49 -2.78
N ARG A 55 -11.55 -9.72 -1.50
CA ARG A 55 -10.58 -9.03 -0.66
C ARG A 55 -9.54 -10.01 -0.14
N GLY A 56 -8.29 -9.66 -0.34
CA GLY A 56 -7.17 -10.38 0.27
C GLY A 56 -6.33 -9.47 1.15
N GLU A 57 -5.78 -10.05 2.21
CA GLU A 57 -4.86 -9.39 3.12
C GLU A 57 -3.67 -10.31 3.40
N VAL A 58 -2.48 -9.76 3.35
CA VAL A 58 -1.27 -10.44 3.81
C VAL A 58 -0.47 -9.54 4.72
N VAL A 59 0.04 -10.14 5.80
CA VAL A 59 0.98 -9.49 6.73
C VAL A 59 2.22 -10.35 6.85
N GLY A 60 3.38 -9.72 6.75
CA GLY A 60 4.67 -10.40 6.93
C GLY A 60 5.72 -9.45 7.49
N VAL A 61 6.79 -10.04 8.04
CA VAL A 61 7.96 -9.30 8.50
C VAL A 61 9.07 -9.39 7.46
N VAL A 62 9.73 -8.26 7.21
CA VAL A 62 10.87 -8.11 6.31
C VAL A 62 12.06 -7.63 7.13
N ASN A 63 13.22 -8.26 7.01
CA ASN A 63 14.43 -7.88 7.72
C ASN A 63 15.16 -6.75 6.97
N ALA A 64 14.52 -5.58 6.96
CA ALA A 64 15.03 -4.36 6.37
C ALA A 64 14.37 -3.14 7.04
N PRO A 65 15.03 -1.97 7.07
CA PRO A 65 14.46 -0.72 7.56
C PRO A 65 13.19 -0.31 6.80
N THR A 66 12.22 0.29 7.52
CA THR A 66 10.94 0.71 6.95
C THR A 66 11.08 1.61 5.72
N ALA A 67 12.00 2.56 5.77
CA ALA A 67 12.26 3.46 4.65
C ALA A 67 12.81 2.74 3.40
N GLN A 68 13.55 1.64 3.58
CA GLN A 68 14.05 0.83 2.47
C GLN A 68 12.92 0.02 1.84
N VAL A 69 12.09 -0.63 2.67
CA VAL A 69 10.91 -1.39 2.21
C VAL A 69 9.93 -0.46 1.51
N TRP A 70 9.73 0.73 2.07
CA TRP A 70 8.86 1.73 1.48
C TRP A 70 9.31 2.18 0.09
N ARG A 71 10.60 2.50 -0.06
CA ARG A 71 11.17 2.87 -1.37
C ARG A 71 10.99 1.77 -2.41
N LEU A 72 11.14 0.50 -2.03
CA LEU A 72 10.89 -0.63 -2.91
C LEU A 72 9.42 -0.67 -3.35
N LEU A 73 8.48 -0.54 -2.40
CA LEU A 73 7.04 -0.56 -2.68
C LEU A 73 6.58 0.63 -3.52
N MET A 74 7.23 1.79 -3.41
CA MET A 74 6.86 2.98 -4.18
C MET A 74 7.57 3.09 -5.53
N ASN A 75 8.45 2.15 -5.86
CA ASN A 75 9.09 2.06 -7.15
C ASN A 75 8.29 1.15 -8.11
N TYR A 76 7.14 1.64 -8.53
CA TYR A 76 6.19 0.89 -9.35
C TYR A 76 6.74 0.46 -10.71
N ASP A 77 7.64 1.26 -11.31
CA ASP A 77 8.22 0.99 -12.62
C ASP A 77 9.09 -0.29 -12.62
N ASP A 78 9.54 -0.72 -11.43
CA ASP A 78 10.29 -1.96 -11.24
C ASP A 78 9.43 -3.18 -10.86
N TYR A 79 8.13 -3.02 -10.64
CA TYR A 79 7.25 -4.13 -10.20
C TYR A 79 7.31 -5.35 -11.10
N ARG A 80 7.42 -5.15 -12.40
CA ARG A 80 7.59 -6.24 -13.38
C ARG A 80 8.75 -7.19 -13.02
N ARG A 81 9.78 -6.70 -12.32
CA ARG A 81 10.98 -7.48 -12.01
C ARG A 81 10.84 -8.34 -10.75
N TRP A 82 10.02 -7.90 -9.81
CA TRP A 82 10.00 -8.54 -8.50
C TRP A 82 8.59 -8.80 -7.93
N PHE A 83 7.58 -7.99 -8.31
CA PHE A 83 6.23 -8.19 -7.80
C PHE A 83 5.55 -9.36 -8.51
N PRO A 84 4.96 -10.35 -7.78
CA PRO A 84 4.38 -11.53 -8.39
C PRO A 84 3.26 -11.20 -9.39
N ASP A 85 3.27 -11.95 -10.48
CA ASP A 85 2.22 -11.93 -11.50
C ASP A 85 2.00 -10.54 -12.17
N GLN A 86 2.92 -9.58 -11.96
CA GLN A 86 2.90 -8.26 -12.58
C GLN A 86 3.61 -8.31 -13.94
N LYS A 87 2.84 -8.27 -15.03
CA LYS A 87 3.36 -8.26 -16.39
C LYS A 87 3.89 -6.91 -16.81
N GLU A 88 3.12 -5.87 -16.49
CA GLU A 88 3.46 -4.49 -16.80
C GLU A 88 3.15 -3.61 -15.59
N SER A 89 4.01 -2.64 -15.35
CA SER A 89 3.79 -1.61 -14.35
C SER A 89 4.50 -0.34 -14.78
N LYS A 90 3.78 0.77 -14.72
CA LYS A 90 4.30 2.07 -15.13
C LYS A 90 3.64 3.20 -14.34
N THR A 91 4.45 4.13 -13.89
CA THR A 91 3.99 5.42 -13.39
C THR A 91 3.57 6.30 -14.57
N VAL A 92 2.29 6.68 -14.64
CA VAL A 92 1.73 7.54 -15.69
C VAL A 92 1.91 9.01 -15.34
N SER A 93 1.69 9.35 -14.07
CA SER A 93 1.91 10.70 -13.54
C SER A 93 2.21 10.67 -12.06
N ARG A 94 2.89 11.72 -11.56
CA ARG A 94 3.15 11.92 -10.13
C ARG A 94 3.05 13.39 -9.79
N GLN A 95 2.32 13.72 -8.72
CA GLN A 95 2.13 15.07 -8.21
C GLN A 95 2.17 15.03 -6.68
N GLY A 96 3.27 15.47 -6.10
CA GLY A 96 3.48 15.42 -4.65
C GLY A 96 3.40 13.98 -4.13
N THR A 97 2.44 13.74 -3.22
CA THR A 97 2.18 12.44 -2.61
C THR A 97 1.27 11.52 -3.45
N ASN A 98 0.72 12.03 -4.55
CA ASN A 98 -0.22 11.30 -5.39
C ASN A 98 0.46 10.79 -6.67
N SER A 99 0.10 9.59 -7.10
CA SER A 99 0.54 9.05 -8.39
C SER A 99 -0.63 8.40 -9.14
N VAL A 100 -0.50 8.30 -10.43
CA VAL A 100 -1.35 7.44 -11.28
C VAL A 100 -0.47 6.36 -11.86
N LEU A 101 -0.87 5.12 -11.64
CA LEU A 101 -0.16 3.93 -12.07
C LEU A 101 -0.99 3.19 -13.11
N GLN A 102 -0.32 2.60 -14.09
CA GLN A 102 -0.90 1.65 -15.01
C GLN A 102 -0.25 0.30 -14.81
N GLY A 103 -1.05 -0.76 -14.74
CA GLY A 103 -0.56 -2.11 -14.54
C GLY A 103 -1.29 -3.14 -15.39
N VAL A 104 -0.62 -4.27 -15.61
CA VAL A 104 -1.20 -5.48 -16.18
C VAL A 104 -0.81 -6.64 -15.28
N VAL A 105 -1.80 -7.35 -14.73
CA VAL A 105 -1.59 -8.57 -13.94
C VAL A 105 -1.94 -9.81 -14.76
N ASP A 106 -1.17 -10.86 -14.55
CA ASP A 106 -1.38 -12.17 -15.11
C ASP A 106 -2.28 -12.98 -14.18
N LEU A 107 -3.39 -13.47 -14.69
CA LEU A 107 -4.27 -14.36 -13.95
C LEU A 107 -4.02 -15.82 -14.39
N PRO A 108 -4.26 -16.80 -13.49
CA PRO A 108 -4.13 -18.21 -13.86
C PRO A 108 -5.13 -18.59 -14.95
N TRP A 109 -4.69 -19.45 -15.85
CA TRP A 109 -5.60 -20.01 -16.85
C TRP A 109 -6.87 -20.59 -16.20
N PRO A 110 -8.07 -20.38 -16.74
CA PRO A 110 -8.40 -19.87 -18.09
C PRO A 110 -8.63 -18.36 -18.20
N PHE A 111 -8.26 -17.58 -17.21
CA PHE A 111 -8.52 -16.14 -17.21
C PHE A 111 -7.51 -15.38 -18.05
N THR A 112 -7.97 -14.32 -18.70
CA THR A 112 -7.10 -13.40 -19.43
C THR A 112 -6.47 -12.38 -18.49
N ASN A 113 -5.37 -11.78 -18.91
CA ASN A 113 -4.71 -10.70 -18.18
C ASN A 113 -5.68 -9.56 -17.87
N ARG A 114 -5.44 -8.90 -16.75
CA ARG A 114 -6.21 -7.72 -16.32
C ARG A 114 -5.34 -6.48 -16.35
N SER A 115 -5.81 -5.48 -17.10
CA SER A 115 -5.23 -4.15 -17.16
C SER A 115 -6.04 -3.19 -16.28
N PHE A 116 -5.35 -2.22 -15.69
CA PHE A 116 -5.98 -1.23 -14.81
C PHE A 116 -5.12 0.02 -14.69
N ARG A 117 -5.75 1.12 -14.31
CA ARG A 117 -5.07 2.26 -13.71
C ARG A 117 -5.58 2.49 -12.30
N ILE A 118 -4.71 2.87 -11.42
CA ILE A 118 -5.04 3.27 -10.05
C ILE A 118 -4.46 4.64 -9.76
N ARG A 119 -5.18 5.38 -8.91
CA ARG A 119 -4.66 6.59 -8.28
C ARG A 119 -4.32 6.25 -6.86
N ASP A 120 -3.12 6.54 -6.46
CA ASP A 120 -2.64 6.32 -5.11
C ASP A 120 -2.33 7.62 -4.37
N THR A 121 -2.33 7.53 -3.06
CA THR A 121 -1.91 8.61 -2.15
C THR A 121 -0.99 8.04 -1.09
N ASN A 122 0.15 8.69 -0.91
CA ASN A 122 1.16 8.32 0.07
C ASN A 122 1.06 9.22 1.30
N VAL A 123 1.06 8.61 2.47
CA VAL A 123 1.05 9.29 3.76
C VAL A 123 2.19 8.76 4.62
N THR A 124 2.93 9.66 5.24
CA THR A 124 3.91 9.34 6.28
C THR A 124 3.41 9.91 7.59
N SER A 125 3.42 9.12 8.65
CA SER A 125 2.98 9.53 9.98
C SER A 125 3.99 9.09 11.04
N THR A 126 3.91 9.70 12.21
CA THR A 126 4.70 9.30 13.38
C THR A 126 3.76 8.75 14.46
N VAL A 127 3.99 7.52 14.85
CA VAL A 127 3.21 6.82 15.89
C VAL A 127 4.18 6.31 16.95
N GLY A 128 4.02 6.77 18.20
CA GLY A 128 4.93 6.37 19.30
C GLY A 128 6.40 6.71 19.06
N GLY A 129 6.69 7.76 18.28
CA GLY A 129 8.06 8.14 17.89
C GLY A 129 8.62 7.40 16.69
N GLU A 130 7.87 6.44 16.14
CA GLU A 130 8.27 5.63 14.99
C GLU A 130 7.64 6.15 13.67
N THR A 131 8.37 6.04 12.58
CA THR A 131 7.87 6.42 11.26
C THR A 131 7.08 5.28 10.64
N HIS A 132 5.83 5.58 10.31
CA HIS A 132 4.90 4.68 9.63
C HIS A 132 4.58 5.22 8.24
N TYR A 133 4.50 4.33 7.27
CA TYR A 133 4.19 4.65 5.89
C TYR A 133 2.89 3.98 5.47
N HIS A 134 2.07 4.72 4.77
CA HIS A 134 0.82 4.24 4.22
C HIS A 134 0.65 4.71 2.78
N ASN A 135 0.23 3.80 1.90
CA ASN A 135 -0.20 4.09 0.54
C ASN A 135 -1.58 3.48 0.35
N GLY A 136 -2.56 4.29 -0.01
CA GLY A 136 -3.90 3.82 -0.36
C GLY A 136 -4.19 4.10 -1.83
N TRP A 137 -4.91 3.21 -2.51
CA TRP A 137 -5.28 3.43 -3.91
C TRP A 137 -6.76 3.19 -4.18
N THR A 138 -7.21 3.83 -5.26
CA THR A 138 -8.52 3.64 -5.88
C THR A 138 -8.37 3.44 -7.37
N TYR A 139 -9.31 2.72 -7.97
CA TYR A 139 -9.37 2.52 -9.41
C TYR A 139 -9.68 3.82 -10.15
N VAL A 140 -9.10 3.98 -11.32
CA VAL A 140 -9.48 5.03 -12.29
C VAL A 140 -10.52 4.42 -13.23
N PRO A 141 -11.77 4.87 -13.21
CA PRO A 141 -12.84 4.30 -14.03
C PRO A 141 -12.47 4.21 -15.51
N ASP A 142 -12.96 3.21 -16.21
CA ASP A 142 -12.80 2.98 -17.65
C ASP A 142 -11.34 2.92 -18.15
N SER A 143 -10.41 2.61 -17.24
CA SER A 143 -8.97 2.62 -17.55
C SER A 143 -8.36 1.23 -17.82
N GLY A 144 -9.19 0.20 -17.89
CA GLY A 144 -8.75 -1.17 -18.10
C GLY A 144 -9.91 -2.13 -18.28
N ASN A 145 -9.67 -3.42 -18.03
CA ASN A 145 -10.65 -4.48 -18.16
C ASN A 145 -11.02 -5.15 -16.82
N ILE A 146 -10.95 -4.38 -15.72
CA ILE A 146 -11.53 -4.71 -14.41
C ILE A 146 -12.66 -3.75 -14.12
N VAL A 147 -13.52 -4.08 -13.15
CA VAL A 147 -14.62 -3.22 -12.69
C VAL A 147 -14.14 -2.26 -11.64
N ASP A 148 -13.39 -2.74 -10.64
CA ASP A 148 -12.86 -1.93 -9.55
C ASP A 148 -11.64 -2.56 -8.89
N THR A 149 -10.79 -1.73 -8.26
CA THR A 149 -9.78 -2.16 -7.30
C THR A 149 -9.48 -1.06 -6.30
N THR A 150 -9.43 -1.45 -5.05
CA THR A 150 -8.97 -0.60 -3.94
C THR A 150 -8.02 -1.38 -3.06
N GLY A 151 -7.24 -0.69 -2.27
CA GLY A 151 -6.36 -1.35 -1.32
C GLY A 151 -5.38 -0.40 -0.68
N PHE A 152 -4.44 -0.99 0.06
CA PHE A 152 -3.36 -0.22 0.67
C PHE A 152 -2.12 -1.06 0.94
N PHE A 153 -0.99 -0.38 1.00
CA PHE A 153 0.23 -0.83 1.68
C PHE A 153 0.38 -0.09 2.99
N TYR A 154 0.84 -0.79 4.00
CA TYR A 154 1.23 -0.19 5.28
C TYR A 154 2.55 -0.81 5.73
N VAL A 155 3.49 0.04 6.11
CA VAL A 155 4.83 -0.36 6.57
C VAL A 155 5.14 0.37 7.87
N SER A 156 5.51 -0.37 8.88
CA SER A 156 5.95 0.17 10.17
C SER A 156 7.09 -0.67 10.76
N PRO A 157 7.83 -0.17 11.76
CA PRO A 157 8.80 -0.98 12.48
C PRO A 157 8.13 -2.19 13.14
N PHE A 158 8.81 -3.32 13.14
CA PHE A 158 8.32 -4.51 13.83
C PHE A 158 8.85 -4.53 15.26
N LYS A 159 7.96 -4.32 16.24
CA LYS A 159 8.29 -4.28 17.67
C LYS A 159 9.38 -3.23 18.01
N GLY A 160 9.36 -2.09 17.37
CA GLY A 160 10.35 -1.04 17.60
C GLY A 160 11.75 -1.31 17.00
N ASP A 161 11.94 -2.43 16.32
CA ASP A 161 13.23 -2.75 15.68
C ASP A 161 13.43 -1.94 14.38
N PRO A 162 14.40 -1.02 14.31
CA PRO A 162 14.61 -0.18 13.15
C PRO A 162 15.07 -0.95 11.90
N ASN A 163 15.56 -2.18 12.06
CA ASN A 163 16.05 -3.04 10.99
C ASN A 163 15.03 -4.09 10.53
N ARG A 164 13.85 -4.08 11.12
CA ARG A 164 12.78 -5.02 10.79
C ARG A 164 11.48 -4.27 10.57
N SER A 165 10.82 -4.57 9.47
CA SER A 165 9.54 -3.95 9.11
C SER A 165 8.42 -4.96 9.10
N VAL A 166 7.26 -4.60 9.64
CA VAL A 166 6.02 -5.29 9.32
C VAL A 166 5.42 -4.64 8.09
N VAL A 167 5.07 -5.46 7.12
CA VAL A 167 4.39 -5.05 5.88
C VAL A 167 3.00 -5.67 5.90
N ARG A 168 1.99 -4.83 5.72
CA ARG A 168 0.61 -5.23 5.55
C ARG A 168 0.12 -4.76 4.19
N ILE A 169 -0.49 -5.67 3.44
CA ILE A 169 -1.02 -5.41 2.11
C ILE A 169 -2.47 -5.87 2.09
N VAL A 170 -3.34 -4.98 1.67
CA VAL A 170 -4.76 -5.29 1.44
C VAL A 170 -5.08 -4.96 -0.01
N ILE A 171 -5.69 -5.91 -0.70
CA ILE A 171 -6.14 -5.74 -2.08
C ILE A 171 -7.61 -6.18 -2.13
N LYS A 172 -8.46 -5.31 -2.62
CA LYS A 172 -9.82 -5.63 -3.05
C LYS A 172 -9.88 -5.43 -4.55
N ALA A 173 -10.40 -6.42 -5.28
CA ALA A 173 -10.51 -6.33 -6.73
C ALA A 173 -11.81 -6.96 -7.22
N ASP A 174 -12.47 -6.27 -8.14
CA ASP A 174 -13.59 -6.79 -8.92
C ASP A 174 -13.14 -6.94 -10.38
N PHE A 175 -13.02 -8.17 -10.81
CA PHE A 175 -12.58 -8.48 -12.17
C PHE A 175 -13.72 -8.49 -13.20
N GLY A 176 -14.96 -8.18 -12.79
CA GLY A 176 -16.15 -8.22 -13.65
C GLY A 176 -16.58 -9.63 -14.07
N ILE A 177 -16.07 -10.64 -13.39
CA ILE A 177 -16.39 -12.05 -13.60
C ILE A 177 -16.61 -12.73 -12.24
N PRO A 178 -17.47 -13.74 -12.16
CA PRO A 178 -17.56 -14.60 -10.97
C PRO A 178 -16.18 -15.20 -10.67
N VAL A 179 -15.72 -15.07 -9.43
CA VAL A 179 -14.46 -15.66 -8.98
C VAL A 179 -14.76 -16.99 -8.29
N PRO A 180 -14.45 -18.13 -8.92
CA PRO A 180 -14.66 -19.43 -8.33
C PRO A 180 -13.82 -19.65 -7.06
N ASP A 181 -14.28 -20.51 -6.16
CA ASP A 181 -13.61 -20.82 -4.89
C ASP A 181 -12.16 -21.29 -5.07
N PHE A 182 -11.85 -21.99 -6.15
CA PHE A 182 -10.48 -22.42 -6.42
C PHE A 182 -9.53 -21.25 -6.67
N VAL A 183 -10.00 -20.13 -7.23
CA VAL A 183 -9.22 -18.90 -7.46
C VAL A 183 -8.97 -18.18 -6.14
N LEU A 184 -9.97 -18.15 -5.25
CA LEU A 184 -9.80 -17.64 -3.89
C LEU A 184 -8.79 -18.49 -3.11
N ALA A 185 -8.89 -19.82 -3.22
CA ALA A 185 -7.94 -20.74 -2.61
C ALA A 185 -6.53 -20.57 -3.20
N TRP A 186 -6.40 -20.35 -4.50
CA TRP A 186 -5.11 -20.04 -5.15
C TRP A 186 -4.53 -18.73 -4.64
N GLY A 187 -5.35 -17.66 -4.58
CA GLY A 187 -4.96 -16.37 -4.03
C GLY A 187 -4.41 -16.49 -2.61
N SER A 188 -5.15 -17.18 -1.73
CA SER A 188 -4.74 -17.34 -0.33
C SER A 188 -3.49 -18.19 -0.14
N ARG A 189 -3.34 -19.26 -0.94
CA ARG A 189 -2.24 -20.24 -0.76
C ARG A 189 -0.98 -19.90 -1.54
N ARG A 190 -1.08 -19.18 -2.65
CA ARG A 190 0.05 -18.93 -3.55
C ARG A 190 0.33 -17.46 -3.81
N MET A 191 -0.66 -16.66 -4.21
CA MET A 191 -0.42 -15.28 -4.63
C MET A 191 0.05 -14.41 -3.45
N PHE A 192 -0.76 -14.33 -2.39
CA PHE A 192 -0.46 -13.44 -1.26
C PHE A 192 0.85 -13.79 -0.52
N PRO A 193 1.16 -15.07 -0.20
CA PRO A 193 2.46 -15.40 0.39
C PRO A 193 3.65 -15.00 -0.47
N ARG A 194 3.54 -15.16 -1.80
CA ARG A 194 4.62 -14.79 -2.75
C ARG A 194 4.92 -13.29 -2.75
N ILE A 195 3.95 -12.44 -2.43
CA ILE A 195 4.18 -10.99 -2.33
C ILE A 195 5.18 -10.69 -1.22
N ILE A 196 4.96 -11.19 -0.01
CA ILE A 196 5.89 -10.98 1.12
C ILE A 196 7.25 -11.59 0.84
N GLU A 197 7.31 -12.78 0.25
CA GLU A 197 8.57 -13.42 -0.14
C GLU A 197 9.32 -12.62 -1.20
N ALA A 198 8.61 -12.03 -2.16
CA ALA A 198 9.21 -11.17 -3.17
C ALA A 198 9.78 -9.89 -2.55
N ILE A 199 9.06 -9.27 -1.61
CA ILE A 199 9.57 -8.11 -0.86
C ILE A 199 10.81 -8.49 -0.06
N ARG A 200 10.81 -9.64 0.63
CA ARG A 200 11.97 -10.14 1.38
C ARG A 200 13.20 -10.30 0.47
N ARG A 201 13.02 -10.89 -0.70
CA ARG A 201 14.12 -11.07 -1.68
C ARG A 201 14.63 -9.76 -2.27
N ALA A 202 13.72 -8.83 -2.54
CA ALA A 202 14.06 -7.54 -3.14
C ALA A 202 14.57 -6.51 -2.12
N SER A 203 14.38 -6.76 -0.82
CA SER A 203 14.87 -5.94 0.28
C SER A 203 16.07 -6.62 0.97
N PRO A 204 17.29 -6.46 0.46
CA PRO A 204 18.45 -7.11 1.05
C PRO A 204 18.65 -6.68 2.50
N THR A 205 18.90 -7.65 3.36
CA THR A 205 19.21 -7.42 4.78
C THR A 205 20.41 -6.50 4.89
N PRO A 206 20.38 -5.45 5.74
CA PRO A 206 21.57 -4.65 6.01
C PRO A 206 22.72 -5.58 6.44
N LYS A 207 23.87 -5.48 5.79
CA LYS A 207 25.08 -6.15 6.30
C LYS A 207 25.32 -5.63 7.71
N PRO A 208 25.62 -6.52 8.69
CA PRO A 208 26.09 -6.07 9.99
C PRO A 208 27.25 -5.10 9.75
N THR A 209 27.13 -3.88 10.21
CA THR A 209 28.31 -3.00 10.30
C THR A 209 29.28 -3.71 11.22
N ALA A 210 30.40 -4.14 10.69
CA ALA A 210 31.49 -4.64 11.51
C ALA A 210 31.78 -3.55 12.55
N SER A 211 31.36 -3.80 13.79
CA SER A 211 31.75 -2.97 14.92
C SER A 211 33.27 -3.01 14.94
N GLY A 212 33.88 -1.83 14.75
CA GLY A 212 35.29 -1.67 14.69
C GLY A 212 35.95 -2.42 15.84
N SER A 213 36.64 -3.48 15.51
CA SER A 213 37.57 -4.17 16.40
C SER A 213 38.61 -3.14 16.80
N GLY A 214 38.74 -2.97 18.10
CA GLY A 214 39.58 -2.03 18.78
C GLY A 214 40.99 -1.91 18.20
N LEU A 215 41.44 -0.70 18.23
CA LEU A 215 42.86 -0.36 18.12
C LEU A 215 43.64 -1.12 19.22
N PRO A 216 44.67 -1.87 18.88
CA PRO A 216 45.65 -2.28 19.88
C PRO A 216 46.45 -1.02 20.27
N GLY A 217 46.43 -0.72 21.58
CA GLY A 217 47.32 0.24 22.21
C GLY A 217 48.78 -0.24 22.26
#